data_e7aa96b8c043782ed9d7b7d3a19c0528
#
_entry.id   e7aa96b8c043782ed9d7b7d3a19c0528
#
_cell.length_a   1.000
_cell.length_b   1.000
_cell.length_c   1.000
_cell.angle_alpha   90.00
_cell.angle_beta   90.00
_cell.angle_gamma   90.00
#
_symmetry.space_group_name_H-M   'P 1'
#
loop_
_entity.id
_entity.type
_entity.pdbx_description
1 polymer ?
#
loop_
_entity_poly.entity_id
_entity_poly.type
_entity_poly.pdbx_seq_one_letter_code
_entity_poly.pdbx_strand_id
1 'polypeptide(L)'
;MKITQIYNELRGKSSEYAFNTILVPNFHGVYLGVSSSGRPSLFIDTGEDKLQEPSMKTSHITLGLGVDYTVSVSGCAPQVMRLDSMLCESDEELDERTFLSLVDGFLNTIGKGEIKRENLITFFLSVSKLFSITQAKDLESWRQGLWGELFFKSFRSP
;
A
#
# COMPACT_ATOMS: atom_id res chain seq x y z
N MET A 1 -10.95 1.85 -15.83
CA MET A 1 -10.22 0.57 -15.89
C MET A 1 -10.23 -0.05 -14.51
N LYS A 2 -10.58 -1.31 -14.41
CA LYS A 2 -10.60 -2.01 -13.12
C LYS A 2 -9.20 -2.39 -12.68
N ILE A 3 -8.96 -2.36 -11.37
CA ILE A 3 -7.66 -2.71 -10.77
C ILE A 3 -7.19 -4.10 -11.19
N THR A 4 -8.12 -5.07 -11.29
CA THR A 4 -7.79 -6.43 -11.72
C THR A 4 -7.20 -6.46 -13.13
N GLN A 5 -7.71 -5.63 -14.04
CA GLN A 5 -7.19 -5.54 -15.42
C GLN A 5 -5.77 -4.96 -15.44
N ILE A 6 -5.54 -3.92 -14.65
CA ILE A 6 -4.20 -3.30 -14.52
C ILE A 6 -3.21 -4.33 -13.98
N TYR A 7 -3.59 -5.06 -12.94
CA TYR A 7 -2.75 -6.08 -12.34
C TYR A 7 -2.39 -7.20 -13.31
N ASN A 8 -3.36 -7.66 -14.11
CA ASN A 8 -3.12 -8.71 -15.10
C ASN A 8 -2.10 -8.29 -16.16
N GLU A 9 -2.06 -7.00 -16.52
CA GLU A 9 -1.05 -6.48 -17.43
C GLU A 9 0.34 -6.45 -16.76
N LEU A 10 0.42 -6.19 -15.47
CA LEU A 10 1.68 -6.14 -14.72
C LEU A 10 2.24 -7.51 -14.39
N ARG A 11 1.39 -8.50 -14.17
CA ARG A 11 1.74 -9.80 -13.62
C ARG A 11 2.84 -10.52 -14.39
N GLY A 12 2.87 -10.36 -15.71
CA GLY A 12 3.88 -10.97 -16.57
C GLY A 12 5.20 -10.22 -16.64
N LYS A 13 5.33 -9.09 -15.93
CA LYS A 13 6.48 -8.19 -16.03
C LYS A 13 7.25 -8.08 -14.72
N SER A 14 7.20 -9.09 -13.85
CA SER A 14 7.91 -9.06 -12.58
C SER A 14 9.43 -8.95 -12.78
N SER A 15 10.09 -8.18 -11.90
CA SER A 15 11.53 -7.96 -11.91
C SER A 15 12.12 -8.37 -10.56
N GLU A 16 13.32 -8.94 -10.55
CA GLU A 16 14.01 -9.34 -9.33
C GLU A 16 14.49 -8.13 -8.50
N TYR A 17 14.65 -6.98 -9.13
CA TYR A 17 15.33 -5.83 -8.52
C TYR A 17 14.42 -4.66 -8.18
N ALA A 18 13.19 -4.67 -8.68
CA ALA A 18 12.29 -3.54 -8.52
C ALA A 18 10.84 -3.99 -8.57
N PHE A 19 9.96 -3.20 -7.93
CA PHE A 19 8.52 -3.33 -8.14
C PHE A 19 8.18 -2.76 -9.51
N ASN A 20 7.53 -3.55 -10.34
CA ASN A 20 6.95 -3.04 -11.57
C ASN A 20 5.61 -2.41 -11.25
N THR A 21 5.45 -1.15 -11.62
CA THR A 21 4.27 -0.37 -11.27
C THR A 21 3.67 0.32 -12.48
N ILE A 22 2.39 0.65 -12.34
CA ILE A 22 1.68 1.49 -13.31
C ILE A 22 0.84 2.49 -12.53
N LEU A 23 0.80 3.74 -13.03
CA LEU A 23 -0.02 4.78 -12.42
C LEU A 23 -1.50 4.44 -12.64
N VAL A 24 -2.28 4.46 -11.55
CA VAL A 24 -3.72 4.19 -11.62
C VAL A 24 -4.42 5.40 -12.26
N PRO A 25 -5.18 5.19 -13.35
CA PRO A 25 -5.86 6.30 -14.01
C PRO A 25 -6.82 7.04 -13.09
N ASN A 26 -6.91 8.36 -13.27
CA ASN A 26 -7.80 9.26 -12.54
C ASN A 26 -7.42 9.51 -11.07
N PHE A 27 -6.30 8.98 -10.60
CA PHE A 27 -5.78 9.27 -9.27
C PHE A 27 -4.43 9.96 -9.38
N HIS A 28 -4.13 10.79 -8.38
CA HIS A 28 -2.86 11.47 -8.31
C HIS A 28 -1.90 10.71 -7.37
N GLY A 29 -0.76 10.27 -7.93
CA GLY A 29 0.26 9.60 -7.14
C GLY A 29 -0.14 8.23 -6.59
N VAL A 30 -1.02 7.52 -7.28
CA VAL A 30 -1.43 6.16 -6.89
C VAL A 30 -0.91 5.18 -7.92
N TYR A 31 -0.15 4.17 -7.44
CA TYR A 31 0.45 3.16 -8.31
C TYR A 31 0.02 1.77 -7.87
N LEU A 32 -0.29 0.94 -8.84
CA LEU A 32 -0.46 -0.48 -8.61
C LEU A 32 0.83 -1.18 -9.04
N GLY A 33 1.33 -2.08 -8.22
CA GLY A 33 2.60 -2.74 -8.49
C GLY A 33 2.54 -4.25 -8.35
N VAL A 34 3.59 -4.89 -8.84
CA VAL A 34 3.83 -6.31 -8.67
C VAL A 34 5.26 -6.51 -8.15
N SER A 35 5.40 -7.33 -7.11
CA SER A 35 6.69 -7.66 -6.52
C SER A 35 7.45 -8.68 -7.38
N SER A 36 8.72 -8.94 -7.03
CA SER A 36 9.53 -9.97 -7.68
C SER A 36 8.90 -11.36 -7.59
N SER A 37 8.11 -11.63 -6.55
CA SER A 37 7.39 -12.90 -6.37
C SER A 37 6.01 -12.91 -7.05
N GLY A 38 5.64 -11.85 -7.77
CA GLY A 38 4.37 -11.78 -8.49
C GLY A 38 3.18 -11.37 -7.63
N ARG A 39 3.40 -10.84 -6.43
CA ARG A 39 2.32 -10.42 -5.53
C ARG A 39 1.91 -8.98 -5.78
N PRO A 40 0.62 -8.65 -5.64
CA PRO A 40 0.15 -7.28 -5.86
C PRO A 40 0.56 -6.33 -4.74
N SER A 41 0.70 -5.06 -5.09
CA SER A 41 1.08 -3.99 -4.16
C SER A 41 0.37 -2.71 -4.53
N LEU A 42 0.00 -1.93 -3.52
CA LEU A 42 -0.54 -0.58 -3.70
C LEU A 42 0.47 0.42 -3.15
N PHE A 43 0.82 1.42 -3.95
CA PHE A 43 1.72 2.50 -3.56
C PHE A 43 1.03 3.84 -3.70
N ILE A 44 1.25 4.71 -2.71
CA ILE A 44 0.69 6.06 -2.73
C ILE A 44 1.80 7.05 -2.40
N ASP A 45 1.99 8.01 -3.31
CA ASP A 45 2.92 9.11 -3.09
C ASP A 45 2.20 10.21 -2.30
N THR A 46 2.29 10.14 -0.98
CA THR A 46 1.69 11.12 -0.09
C THR A 46 2.60 12.32 0.15
N GLY A 47 3.88 12.20 -0.25
CA GLY A 47 4.88 13.22 0.02
C GLY A 47 5.27 13.33 1.49
N GLU A 48 4.79 12.44 2.34
CA GLU A 48 5.08 12.47 3.78
C GLU A 48 6.33 11.68 4.13
N ASP A 49 6.97 12.09 5.23
CA ASP A 49 8.19 11.49 5.70
C ASP A 49 7.96 10.13 6.36
N LYS A 50 9.06 9.39 6.52
CA LYS A 50 9.08 8.13 7.25
C LYS A 50 8.72 8.38 8.73
N LEU A 51 7.84 7.56 9.28
CA LEU A 51 7.50 7.59 10.69
C LEU A 51 8.50 6.79 11.52
N GLN A 52 8.46 6.97 12.84
CA GLN A 52 9.32 6.25 13.77
C GLN A 52 9.10 4.74 13.67
N GLU A 53 7.84 4.31 13.55
CA GLU A 53 7.48 2.93 13.26
C GLU A 53 6.86 2.87 11.85
N PRO A 54 7.70 2.78 10.81
CA PRO A 54 7.22 2.96 9.43
C PRO A 54 6.47 1.77 8.85
N SER A 55 6.44 0.64 9.53
CA SER A 55 5.77 -0.53 8.97
C SER A 55 5.06 -1.36 10.02
N MET A 56 4.00 -2.01 9.59
CA MET A 56 3.29 -3.04 10.36
C MET A 56 3.02 -4.22 9.44
N LYS A 57 3.45 -5.40 9.89
CA LYS A 57 3.30 -6.62 9.11
C LYS A 57 2.32 -7.58 9.78
N THR A 58 1.39 -8.09 8.99
CA THR A 58 0.56 -9.24 9.36
C THR A 58 0.99 -10.45 8.52
N SER A 59 0.34 -11.60 8.72
CA SER A 59 0.65 -12.78 7.92
C SER A 59 0.29 -12.64 6.43
N HIS A 60 -0.59 -11.70 6.09
CA HIS A 60 -1.10 -11.56 4.72
C HIS A 60 -0.77 -10.23 4.06
N ILE A 61 -0.58 -9.16 4.83
CA ILE A 61 -0.34 -7.82 4.31
C ILE A 61 0.69 -7.08 5.13
N THR A 62 1.41 -6.16 4.48
CA THR A 62 2.36 -5.25 5.13
C THR A 62 1.98 -3.82 4.78
N LEU A 63 1.88 -2.96 5.79
CA LEU A 63 1.75 -1.51 5.62
C LEU A 63 3.14 -0.89 5.75
N GLY A 64 3.49 0.00 4.82
CA GLY A 64 4.72 0.80 4.91
C GLY A 64 4.38 2.27 4.80
N LEU A 65 4.98 3.10 5.65
CA LEU A 65 4.71 4.54 5.69
C LEU A 65 6.02 5.31 5.50
N GLY A 66 6.15 5.98 4.36
CA GLY A 66 7.33 6.74 4.00
C GLY A 66 8.56 5.86 3.81
N VAL A 67 8.40 4.71 3.22
CA VAL A 67 9.48 3.75 2.96
C VAL A 67 10.04 3.98 1.55
N ASP A 68 11.36 3.87 1.41
CA ASP A 68 12.00 3.96 0.10
C ASP A 68 11.90 2.63 -0.64
N TYR A 69 11.33 2.67 -1.84
CA TYR A 69 11.18 1.50 -2.71
C TYR A 69 11.88 1.75 -4.03
N THR A 70 12.47 0.71 -4.58
CA THR A 70 12.96 0.73 -5.95
C THR A 70 11.81 0.31 -6.86
N VAL A 71 11.35 1.21 -7.71
CA VAL A 71 10.18 1.01 -8.56
C VAL A 71 10.50 1.33 -10.02
N SER A 72 9.86 0.59 -10.91
CA SER A 72 9.87 0.85 -12.34
C SER A 72 8.45 1.22 -12.75
N VAL A 73 8.23 2.46 -13.16
CA VAL A 73 6.91 2.97 -13.54
C VAL A 73 6.71 2.80 -15.03
N SER A 74 5.70 2.03 -15.42
CA SER A 74 5.33 1.80 -16.83
C SER A 74 6.52 1.37 -17.72
N GLY A 75 7.39 0.51 -17.19
CA GLY A 75 8.55 0.01 -17.91
C GLY A 75 9.73 0.95 -17.99
N CYS A 76 9.68 2.10 -17.32
CA CYS A 76 10.81 3.03 -17.25
C CYS A 76 11.95 2.46 -16.39
N ALA A 77 13.14 3.07 -16.44
CA ALA A 77 14.27 2.66 -15.65
C ALA A 77 13.93 2.71 -14.14
N PRO A 78 14.42 1.73 -13.34
CA PRO A 78 14.16 1.73 -11.90
C PRO A 78 14.66 2.99 -11.21
N GLN A 79 13.88 3.48 -10.26
CA GLN A 79 14.24 4.64 -9.44
C GLN A 79 13.78 4.41 -8.01
N VAL A 80 14.42 5.09 -7.07
CA VAL A 80 14.02 5.03 -5.66
C VAL A 80 12.97 6.09 -5.41
N MET A 81 11.83 5.67 -4.84
CA MET A 81 10.74 6.56 -4.46
C MET A 81 10.34 6.31 -3.03
N ARG A 82 10.09 7.38 -2.27
CA ARG A 82 9.54 7.29 -0.91
C ARG A 82 8.02 7.27 -1.01
N LEU A 83 7.43 6.16 -0.59
CA LEU A 83 6.00 5.91 -0.79
C LEU A 83 5.37 5.30 0.46
N ASP A 84 4.08 5.57 0.64
CA ASP A 84 3.25 4.78 1.53
C ASP A 84 2.73 3.58 0.73
N SER A 85 2.62 2.42 1.37
CA SER A 85 2.32 1.20 0.64
C SER A 85 1.48 0.22 1.42
N MET A 86 0.79 -0.64 0.69
CA MET A 86 0.18 -1.85 1.20
C MET A 86 0.60 -3.00 0.30
N LEU A 87 1.32 -3.96 0.86
CA LEU A 87 1.88 -5.09 0.11
C LEU A 87 1.12 -6.36 0.47
N CYS A 88 0.72 -7.12 -0.55
CA CYS A 88 0.20 -8.47 -0.35
C CYS A 88 1.37 -9.41 -0.09
N GLU A 89 1.33 -10.14 1.03
CA GLU A 89 2.40 -11.05 1.45
C GLU A 89 2.02 -12.52 1.25
N SER A 90 0.81 -12.79 0.76
CA SER A 90 0.33 -14.15 0.56
C SER A 90 0.52 -14.62 -0.88
N ASP A 91 0.91 -15.88 -1.04
CA ASP A 91 1.01 -16.53 -2.36
C ASP A 91 -0.29 -17.19 -2.79
N GLU A 92 -1.32 -17.20 -1.93
CA GLU A 92 -2.60 -17.81 -2.23
C GLU A 92 -3.40 -16.95 -3.22
N GLU A 93 -3.90 -17.59 -4.28
CA GLU A 93 -4.68 -16.90 -5.31
C GLU A 93 -5.93 -16.20 -4.74
N LEU A 94 -6.58 -16.82 -3.75
CA LEU A 94 -7.75 -16.25 -3.11
C LEU A 94 -7.41 -14.96 -2.38
N ASP A 95 -6.28 -14.93 -1.66
CA ASP A 95 -5.82 -13.73 -0.95
C ASP A 95 -5.44 -12.62 -1.92
N GLU A 96 -4.81 -12.96 -3.02
CA GLU A 96 -4.47 -12.02 -4.09
C GLU A 96 -5.73 -11.37 -4.68
N ARG A 97 -6.73 -12.17 -5.00
CA ARG A 97 -8.01 -11.66 -5.51
C ARG A 97 -8.72 -10.79 -4.51
N THR A 98 -8.72 -11.20 -3.24
CA THR A 98 -9.34 -10.45 -2.17
C THR A 98 -8.63 -9.10 -1.99
N PHE A 99 -7.31 -9.10 -2.00
CA PHE A 99 -6.50 -7.88 -1.93
C PHE A 99 -6.87 -6.91 -3.05
N LEU A 100 -6.90 -7.38 -4.30
CA LEU A 100 -7.21 -6.53 -5.45
C LEU A 100 -8.64 -5.99 -5.40
N SER A 101 -9.59 -6.82 -4.98
CA SER A 101 -10.98 -6.40 -4.81
C SER A 101 -11.13 -5.33 -3.75
N LEU A 102 -10.42 -5.47 -2.64
CA LEU A 102 -10.43 -4.50 -1.55
C LEU A 102 -9.78 -3.18 -1.97
N VAL A 103 -8.67 -3.23 -2.71
CA VAL A 103 -8.03 -2.04 -3.26
C VAL A 103 -8.97 -1.30 -4.21
N ASP A 104 -9.65 -2.04 -5.09
CA ASP A 104 -10.63 -1.45 -6.00
C ASP A 104 -11.75 -0.74 -5.24
N GLY A 105 -12.31 -1.39 -4.22
CA GLY A 105 -13.34 -0.80 -3.36
C GLY A 105 -12.85 0.43 -2.61
N PHE A 106 -11.62 0.40 -2.11
CA PHE A 106 -11.00 1.54 -1.43
C PHE A 106 -10.88 2.75 -2.35
N LEU A 107 -10.34 2.55 -3.54
CA LEU A 107 -10.17 3.63 -4.52
C LEU A 107 -11.51 4.19 -4.98
N ASN A 108 -12.51 3.34 -5.19
CA ASN A 108 -13.86 3.78 -5.57
C ASN A 108 -14.53 4.57 -4.45
N THR A 109 -14.31 4.21 -3.20
CA THR A 109 -14.89 4.89 -2.04
C THR A 109 -14.32 6.29 -1.86
N ILE A 110 -13.00 6.45 -2.04
CA ILE A 110 -12.33 7.75 -1.92
C ILE A 110 -12.65 8.63 -3.11
N GLY A 111 -12.85 8.04 -4.28
CA GLY A 111 -13.11 8.78 -5.51
C GLY A 111 -11.84 9.39 -6.09
N LYS A 112 -12.03 10.26 -7.09
CA LYS A 112 -10.94 10.92 -7.80
C LYS A 112 -10.25 11.93 -6.89
N GLY A 113 -8.93 11.98 -6.93
CA GLY A 113 -8.18 12.99 -6.22
C GLY A 113 -6.98 12.45 -5.49
N GLU A 114 -6.60 13.18 -4.45
CA GLU A 114 -5.43 12.86 -3.63
C GLU A 114 -5.82 11.96 -2.46
N ILE A 115 -5.07 10.88 -2.30
CA ILE A 115 -5.26 9.97 -1.17
C ILE A 115 -4.24 10.34 -0.09
N LYS A 116 -4.75 10.54 1.13
CA LYS A 116 -3.93 10.89 2.28
C LYS A 116 -3.46 9.64 3.01
N ARG A 117 -2.36 9.79 3.76
CA ARG A 117 -1.80 8.69 4.58
C ARG A 117 -2.84 8.09 5.53
N GLU A 118 -3.66 8.94 6.16
CA GLU A 118 -4.71 8.49 7.09
C GLU A 118 -5.73 7.56 6.42
N ASN A 119 -6.04 7.83 5.16
CA ASN A 119 -6.94 6.96 4.39
C ASN A 119 -6.35 5.56 4.24
N LEU A 120 -5.06 5.47 3.93
CA LEU A 120 -4.39 4.19 3.76
C LEU A 120 -4.30 3.42 5.08
N ILE A 121 -4.00 4.11 6.17
CA ILE A 121 -3.93 3.50 7.51
C ILE A 121 -5.29 2.92 7.90
N THR A 122 -6.35 3.68 7.72
CA THR A 122 -7.72 3.23 8.02
C THR A 122 -8.08 2.02 7.17
N PHE A 123 -7.72 2.03 5.90
CA PHE A 123 -7.93 0.91 5.00
C PHE A 123 -7.17 -0.33 5.48
N PHE A 124 -5.89 -0.18 5.82
CA PHE A 124 -5.08 -1.28 6.33
C PHE A 124 -5.71 -1.92 7.58
N LEU A 125 -6.15 -1.10 8.52
CA LEU A 125 -6.78 -1.60 9.75
C LEU A 125 -8.07 -2.37 9.48
N SER A 126 -8.84 -1.94 8.49
CA SER A 126 -10.07 -2.63 8.08
C SER A 126 -9.76 -3.96 7.39
N VAL A 127 -8.79 -3.97 6.47
CA VAL A 127 -8.38 -5.19 5.75
C VAL A 127 -7.77 -6.22 6.69
N SER A 128 -7.01 -5.77 7.68
CA SER A 128 -6.37 -6.64 8.66
C SER A 128 -7.38 -7.50 9.44
N LYS A 129 -8.59 -7.01 9.62
CA LYS A 129 -9.67 -7.78 10.27
C LYS A 129 -10.18 -8.93 9.40
N LEU A 130 -10.11 -8.76 8.06
CA LEU A 130 -10.55 -9.79 7.11
C LEU A 130 -9.50 -10.88 6.93
N PHE A 131 -8.22 -10.51 7.01
CA PHE A 131 -7.12 -11.47 6.98
C PHE A 131 -6.67 -11.73 8.42
N SER A 132 -7.13 -12.75 9.05
CA SER A 132 -6.83 -13.16 10.43
C SER A 132 -5.49 -12.65 10.97
N ILE A 133 -5.51 -11.64 11.83
CA ILE A 133 -4.31 -11.08 12.44
C ILE A 133 -3.84 -12.01 13.55
N THR A 134 -2.61 -12.50 13.43
CA THR A 134 -2.05 -13.47 14.39
C THR A 134 -1.64 -12.86 15.72
N GLN A 135 -1.46 -11.54 15.80
CA GLN A 135 -1.01 -10.84 17.01
C GLN A 135 -1.82 -9.56 17.22
N ALA A 136 -3.06 -9.73 17.68
CA ALA A 136 -3.98 -8.62 17.92
C ALA A 136 -3.42 -7.57 18.91
N LYS A 137 -2.66 -8.03 19.92
CA LYS A 137 -2.04 -7.15 20.92
C LYS A 137 -1.00 -6.21 20.28
N ASP A 138 -0.15 -6.75 19.41
CA ASP A 138 0.89 -5.96 18.76
C ASP A 138 0.28 -4.94 17.79
N LEU A 139 -0.77 -5.34 17.10
CA LEU A 139 -1.49 -4.42 16.21
C LEU A 139 -2.11 -3.27 16.99
N GLU A 140 -2.72 -3.54 18.14
CA GLU A 140 -3.35 -2.52 18.98
C GLU A 140 -2.31 -1.53 19.52
N SER A 141 -1.18 -2.04 20.03
CA SER A 141 -0.08 -1.19 20.51
C SER A 141 0.50 -0.32 19.41
N TRP A 142 0.73 -0.91 18.24
CA TRP A 142 1.24 -0.18 17.08
C TRP A 142 0.26 0.92 16.65
N ARG A 143 -1.02 0.60 16.61
CA ARG A 143 -2.08 1.55 16.26
C ARG A 143 -2.09 2.75 17.20
N GLN A 144 -1.99 2.51 18.52
CA GLN A 144 -1.95 3.58 19.51
C GLN A 144 -0.73 4.49 19.33
N GLY A 145 0.44 3.91 19.10
CA GLY A 145 1.65 4.68 18.82
C GLY A 145 1.54 5.51 17.55
N LEU A 146 0.97 4.93 16.49
CA LEU A 146 0.77 5.61 15.22
C LEU A 146 -0.20 6.78 15.36
N TRP A 147 -1.32 6.60 16.06
CA TRP A 147 -2.27 7.67 16.30
C TRP A 147 -1.64 8.81 17.13
N GLY A 148 -0.79 8.47 18.09
CA GLY A 148 -0.04 9.45 18.84
C GLY A 148 0.86 10.30 17.95
N GLU A 149 1.60 9.70 17.04
CA GLU A 149 2.44 10.41 16.08
C GLU A 149 1.63 11.32 15.16
N LEU A 150 0.53 10.80 14.61
CA LEU A 150 -0.34 11.56 13.71
C LEU A 150 -0.98 12.75 14.43
N PHE A 151 -1.42 12.55 15.67
CA PHE A 151 -1.99 13.61 16.50
C PHE A 151 -0.96 14.71 16.78
N PHE A 152 0.26 14.33 17.11
CA PHE A 152 1.36 15.27 17.31
C PHE A 152 1.66 16.10 16.06
N LYS A 153 1.70 15.47 14.90
CA LYS A 153 1.88 16.16 13.62
C LYS A 153 0.77 17.17 13.36
N SER A 154 -0.47 16.80 13.64
CA SER A 154 -1.62 17.69 13.46
C SER A 154 -1.53 18.95 14.30
N PHE A 155 -0.99 18.86 15.53
CA PHE A 155 -0.79 20.01 16.40
C PHE A 155 0.38 20.89 15.99
N ARG A 156 1.37 20.36 15.30
CA ARG A 156 2.56 21.09 14.83
C ARG A 156 2.36 21.79 13.50
N SER A 157 1.35 21.42 12.75
CA SER A 157 1.03 22.08 11.48
C SER A 157 0.35 23.41 11.75
N PRO A 158 0.93 24.53 11.32
CA PRO A 158 0.27 25.83 11.44
C PRO A 158 -0.99 25.90 10.59
#